data_fb0fa9d82d36fc3381dfefe666580801
#
_entry.id   fb0fa9d82d36fc3381dfefe666580801
#
_cell.length_a   1.000
_cell.length_b   1.000
_cell.length_c   1.000
_cell.angle_alpha   90.00
_cell.angle_beta   90.00
_cell.angle_gamma   90.00
#
_symmetry.space_group_name_H-M   'P 1'
#
loop_
_entity.id
_entity.type
_entity.pdbx_description
1 polymer ?
#
loop_
_entity_poly.entity_id
_entity_poly.type
_entity_poly.pdbx_seq_one_letter_code
_entity_poly.pdbx_strand_id
1 'polypeptide(L)'
;MAIRIGFIGTGGIAGAHMGALANIHSAQVVACMDVDEERAAQAAARFPGAGAYTDVGKMLKQQKLHTVFVCVPPHAHGEVEMAVIKAGIPFFTEKPLGNDRATPRRILAAIKRKKLLTAVGYMSRYRATVEKARQALAQDQPVLARGGWIGGMPGVFWWRQKKMSGGQMVEQTTHTFDLARYLLGEVKSVYCVGRKGVITDVENYSVEDASICTMTFASGLICELSSSCAVNCGGGVSLEVFCRKSRVKLHGWNLSLEVEKPGEVHQMNSSEPNIFEVEDRIWLEAVASGNPSKIKSTYEDACKTQMVTAAANESIDSGKPVKP
;
A
#
# COMPACT_ATOMS: atom_id res chain seq x y z
N MET A 1 -2.95 27.04 -10.21
CA MET A 1 -3.66 26.32 -11.28
C MET A 1 -4.31 25.10 -10.68
N ALA A 2 -5.58 24.82 -10.99
CA ALA A 2 -6.24 23.59 -10.52
C ALA A 2 -5.65 22.38 -11.22
N ILE A 3 -5.37 21.30 -10.45
CA ILE A 3 -4.85 20.04 -10.94
C ILE A 3 -6.05 19.15 -11.29
N ARG A 4 -6.21 18.83 -12.57
CA ARG A 4 -7.32 18.01 -13.09
C ARG A 4 -7.00 16.54 -12.87
N ILE A 5 -7.84 15.86 -12.11
CA ILE A 5 -7.64 14.49 -11.60
C ILE A 5 -8.67 13.55 -12.20
N GLY A 6 -8.23 12.41 -12.70
CA GLY A 6 -9.08 11.28 -13.06
C GLY A 6 -8.93 10.14 -12.04
N PHE A 7 -10.01 9.41 -11.76
CA PHE A 7 -9.99 8.18 -10.99
C PHE A 7 -10.25 6.98 -11.88
N ILE A 8 -9.47 5.91 -11.71
CA ILE A 8 -9.70 4.58 -12.29
C ILE A 8 -9.94 3.61 -11.13
N GLY A 9 -11.15 3.08 -11.04
CA GLY A 9 -11.69 2.43 -9.86
C GLY A 9 -12.28 3.43 -8.88
N THR A 10 -13.54 3.23 -8.48
CA THR A 10 -14.30 4.14 -7.61
C THR A 10 -14.81 3.45 -6.35
N GLY A 11 -14.11 2.38 -5.91
CA GLY A 11 -14.38 1.64 -4.69
C GLY A 11 -14.05 2.39 -3.40
N GLY A 12 -14.04 1.68 -2.28
CA GLY A 12 -13.87 2.27 -0.95
C GLY A 12 -12.60 3.12 -0.78
N ILE A 13 -11.44 2.64 -1.28
CA ILE A 13 -10.18 3.39 -1.15
C ILE A 13 -10.17 4.65 -2.03
N ALA A 14 -10.76 4.60 -3.23
CA ALA A 14 -10.96 5.78 -4.05
C ALA A 14 -11.83 6.81 -3.32
N GLY A 15 -12.87 6.35 -2.61
CA GLY A 15 -13.71 7.19 -1.77
C GLY A 15 -12.95 7.92 -0.66
N ALA A 16 -11.94 7.28 -0.04
CA ALA A 16 -11.06 7.89 0.96
C ALA A 16 -10.20 9.00 0.35
N HIS A 17 -9.55 8.75 -0.79
CA HIS A 17 -8.80 9.77 -1.53
C HIS A 17 -9.69 10.92 -2.00
N MET A 18 -10.87 10.63 -2.56
CA MET A 18 -11.83 11.65 -2.97
C MET A 18 -12.25 12.55 -1.80
N GLY A 19 -12.43 11.97 -0.61
CA GLY A 19 -12.71 12.73 0.62
C GLY A 19 -11.53 13.59 1.07
N ALA A 20 -10.31 13.08 0.96
CA ALA A 20 -9.08 13.82 1.27
C ALA A 20 -8.85 14.98 0.29
N LEU A 21 -9.03 14.73 -1.01
CA LEU A 21 -8.87 15.71 -2.07
C LEU A 21 -9.86 16.89 -1.96
N ALA A 22 -11.05 16.67 -1.40
CA ALA A 22 -12.02 17.75 -1.17
C ALA A 22 -11.48 18.87 -0.26
N ASN A 23 -10.49 18.59 0.60
CA ASN A 23 -9.81 19.55 1.47
C ASN A 23 -8.60 20.22 0.80
N ILE A 24 -8.28 19.89 -0.46
CA ILE A 24 -7.11 20.41 -1.16
C ILE A 24 -7.58 21.36 -2.28
N HIS A 25 -7.47 22.66 -2.07
CA HIS A 25 -7.98 23.69 -2.98
C HIS A 25 -7.46 23.58 -4.43
N SER A 26 -6.27 23.01 -4.63
CA SER A 26 -5.72 22.81 -5.99
C SER A 26 -6.24 21.55 -6.67
N ALA A 27 -6.95 20.66 -5.98
CA ALA A 27 -7.48 19.43 -6.53
C ALA A 27 -8.82 19.66 -7.26
N GLN A 28 -8.93 19.16 -8.47
CA GLN A 28 -10.19 19.15 -9.22
C GLN A 28 -10.42 17.76 -9.82
N VAL A 29 -11.29 16.97 -9.21
CA VAL A 29 -11.72 15.69 -9.78
C VAL A 29 -12.66 15.99 -10.97
N VAL A 30 -12.28 15.53 -12.15
CA VAL A 30 -13.00 15.81 -13.42
C VAL A 30 -13.47 14.56 -14.14
N ALA A 31 -13.03 13.38 -13.69
CA ALA A 31 -13.42 12.11 -14.31
C ALA A 31 -13.37 10.98 -13.29
N CYS A 32 -14.40 10.14 -13.31
CA CYS A 32 -14.49 8.91 -12.51
C CYS A 32 -14.78 7.73 -13.45
N MET A 33 -13.92 6.73 -13.43
CA MET A 33 -14.06 5.51 -14.23
C MET A 33 -14.17 4.29 -13.32
N ASP A 34 -15.17 3.48 -13.56
CA ASP A 34 -15.31 2.12 -12.98
C ASP A 34 -15.93 1.20 -14.03
N VAL A 35 -15.65 -0.10 -13.97
CA VAL A 35 -16.31 -1.09 -14.83
C VAL A 35 -17.81 -1.21 -14.53
N ASP A 36 -18.22 -0.81 -13.35
CA ASP A 36 -19.60 -0.67 -12.89
C ASP A 36 -20.05 0.78 -13.16
N GLU A 37 -21.02 0.92 -14.07
CA GLU A 37 -21.54 2.22 -14.52
C GLU A 37 -22.17 3.01 -13.36
N GLU A 38 -22.90 2.33 -12.48
CA GLU A 38 -23.55 2.97 -11.33
C GLU A 38 -22.52 3.54 -10.35
N ARG A 39 -21.47 2.76 -10.03
CA ARG A 39 -20.36 3.26 -9.18
C ARG A 39 -19.63 4.44 -9.81
N ALA A 40 -19.37 4.39 -11.11
CA ALA A 40 -18.75 5.51 -11.82
C ALA A 40 -19.63 6.78 -11.75
N ALA A 41 -20.94 6.64 -11.97
CA ALA A 41 -21.89 7.74 -11.91
C ALA A 41 -22.04 8.32 -10.49
N GLN A 42 -22.16 7.47 -9.48
CA GLN A 42 -22.24 7.89 -8.06
C GLN A 42 -20.96 8.64 -7.63
N ALA A 43 -19.79 8.18 -8.04
CA ALA A 43 -18.53 8.86 -7.74
C ALA A 43 -18.43 10.22 -8.44
N ALA A 44 -18.78 10.28 -9.73
CA ALA A 44 -18.75 11.53 -10.50
C ALA A 44 -19.74 12.58 -9.96
N ALA A 45 -20.92 12.16 -9.51
CA ALA A 45 -21.94 13.05 -8.95
C ALA A 45 -21.48 13.83 -7.70
N ARG A 46 -20.40 13.37 -7.02
CA ARG A 46 -19.79 14.09 -5.88
C ARG A 46 -19.03 15.35 -6.30
N PHE A 47 -18.70 15.50 -7.59
CA PHE A 47 -17.85 16.57 -8.09
C PHE A 47 -18.54 17.31 -9.26
N PRO A 48 -18.87 18.60 -9.12
CA PRO A 48 -19.55 19.37 -10.15
C PRO A 48 -18.80 19.32 -11.49
N GLY A 49 -19.48 18.83 -12.55
CA GLY A 49 -18.94 18.75 -13.89
C GLY A 49 -17.99 17.58 -14.17
N ALA A 50 -17.83 16.65 -13.23
CA ALA A 50 -17.05 15.43 -13.46
C ALA A 50 -17.80 14.46 -14.38
N GLY A 51 -17.08 13.87 -15.35
CA GLY A 51 -17.63 12.83 -16.24
C GLY A 51 -17.53 11.43 -15.62
N ALA A 52 -18.56 10.60 -15.84
CA ALA A 52 -18.55 9.18 -15.51
C ALA A 52 -18.15 8.35 -16.75
N TYR A 53 -17.33 7.33 -16.56
CA TYR A 53 -16.80 6.48 -17.63
C TYR A 53 -16.79 5.01 -17.21
N THR A 54 -16.98 4.11 -18.18
CA THR A 54 -16.80 2.66 -18.00
C THR A 54 -15.58 2.12 -18.78
N ASP A 55 -14.89 2.99 -19.53
CA ASP A 55 -13.73 2.65 -20.34
C ASP A 55 -12.59 3.64 -20.10
N VAL A 56 -11.42 3.13 -19.73
CA VAL A 56 -10.21 3.93 -19.45
C VAL A 56 -9.78 4.72 -20.67
N GLY A 57 -9.79 4.10 -21.87
CA GLY A 57 -9.35 4.74 -23.11
C GLY A 57 -10.23 5.92 -23.49
N LYS A 58 -11.56 5.79 -23.31
CA LYS A 58 -12.52 6.89 -23.53
C LYS A 58 -12.24 8.04 -22.57
N MET A 59 -12.07 7.75 -21.26
CA MET A 59 -11.76 8.76 -20.26
C MET A 59 -10.49 9.53 -20.62
N LEU A 60 -9.39 8.82 -20.88
CA LEU A 60 -8.09 9.42 -21.20
C LEU A 60 -8.10 10.23 -22.51
N LYS A 61 -8.99 9.90 -23.46
CA LYS A 61 -9.14 10.59 -24.73
C LYS A 61 -9.97 11.87 -24.64
N GLN A 62 -10.99 11.85 -23.78
CA GLN A 62 -11.96 12.94 -23.66
C GLN A 62 -11.59 13.99 -22.61
N GLN A 63 -10.78 13.59 -21.60
CA GLN A 63 -10.41 14.46 -20.50
C GLN A 63 -8.95 14.90 -20.59
N LYS A 64 -8.73 16.21 -20.39
CA LYS A 64 -7.37 16.75 -20.19
C LYS A 64 -7.00 16.56 -18.71
N LEU A 65 -6.26 15.51 -18.39
CA LEU A 65 -5.86 15.16 -17.04
C LEU A 65 -4.41 15.58 -16.78
N HIS A 66 -4.14 16.09 -15.58
CA HIS A 66 -2.79 16.33 -15.08
C HIS A 66 -2.27 15.10 -14.34
N THR A 67 -3.15 14.31 -13.73
CA THR A 67 -2.83 13.07 -13.03
C THR A 67 -4.03 12.14 -12.96
N VAL A 68 -3.75 10.85 -12.69
CA VAL A 68 -4.74 9.80 -12.48
C VAL A 68 -4.46 9.11 -11.15
N PHE A 69 -5.50 8.79 -10.39
CA PHE A 69 -5.48 7.87 -9.28
C PHE A 69 -5.98 6.50 -9.75
N VAL A 70 -5.16 5.47 -9.62
CA VAL A 70 -5.50 4.08 -9.95
C VAL A 70 -5.83 3.36 -8.66
N CYS A 71 -7.11 3.06 -8.43
CA CYS A 71 -7.66 2.48 -7.21
C CYS A 71 -8.42 1.20 -7.50
N VAL A 72 -7.76 0.27 -8.17
CA VAL A 72 -8.36 -1.00 -8.61
C VAL A 72 -7.95 -2.16 -7.70
N PRO A 73 -8.71 -3.28 -7.67
CA PRO A 73 -8.31 -4.48 -6.95
C PRO A 73 -6.99 -5.07 -7.49
N PRO A 74 -6.24 -5.87 -6.70
CA PRO A 74 -4.92 -6.38 -7.08
C PRO A 74 -4.86 -7.10 -8.43
N HIS A 75 -5.88 -7.89 -8.77
CA HIS A 75 -5.94 -8.63 -10.04
C HIS A 75 -6.25 -7.77 -11.27
N ALA A 76 -6.69 -6.53 -11.07
CA ALA A 76 -7.07 -5.61 -12.16
C ALA A 76 -5.94 -4.66 -12.55
N HIS A 77 -4.80 -4.67 -11.83
CA HIS A 77 -3.60 -3.95 -12.25
C HIS A 77 -3.02 -4.53 -13.54
N GLY A 78 -2.35 -3.69 -14.30
CA GLY A 78 -1.68 -4.08 -15.54
C GLY A 78 -2.10 -3.19 -16.70
N GLU A 79 -3.18 -3.52 -17.39
CA GLU A 79 -3.61 -2.80 -18.62
C GLU A 79 -4.08 -1.38 -18.32
N VAL A 80 -4.64 -1.12 -17.14
CA VAL A 80 -5.08 0.23 -16.74
C VAL A 80 -3.89 1.17 -16.62
N GLU A 81 -2.83 0.76 -15.92
CA GLU A 81 -1.60 1.56 -15.81
C GLU A 81 -0.89 1.70 -17.16
N MET A 82 -0.88 0.62 -17.97
CA MET A 82 -0.27 0.68 -19.30
C MET A 82 -0.97 1.69 -20.20
N ALA A 83 -2.30 1.84 -20.11
CA ALA A 83 -3.04 2.87 -20.84
C ALA A 83 -2.67 4.28 -20.36
N VAL A 84 -2.58 4.51 -19.04
CA VAL A 84 -2.17 5.79 -18.45
C VAL A 84 -0.74 6.15 -18.85
N ILE A 85 0.20 5.17 -18.79
CA ILE A 85 1.59 5.35 -19.22
C ILE A 85 1.70 5.67 -20.70
N LYS A 86 0.90 5.00 -21.54
CA LYS A 86 0.83 5.30 -23.00
C LYS A 86 0.39 6.73 -23.24
N ALA A 87 -0.58 7.23 -22.47
CA ALA A 87 -1.04 8.62 -22.53
C ALA A 87 -0.03 9.63 -21.97
N GLY A 88 1.04 9.19 -21.30
CA GLY A 88 2.08 10.05 -20.72
C GLY A 88 1.62 10.84 -19.49
N ILE A 89 0.61 10.35 -18.77
CA ILE A 89 0.03 11.04 -17.62
C ILE A 89 0.67 10.53 -16.34
N PRO A 90 1.20 11.41 -15.45
CA PRO A 90 1.63 11.04 -14.10
C PRO A 90 0.52 10.37 -13.32
N PHE A 91 0.82 9.34 -12.53
CA PHE A 91 -0.22 8.65 -11.79
C PHE A 91 0.19 8.23 -10.38
N PHE A 92 -0.77 8.31 -9.49
CA PHE A 92 -0.77 7.65 -8.21
C PHE A 92 -1.47 6.30 -8.36
N THR A 93 -0.94 5.26 -7.75
CA THR A 93 -1.62 3.96 -7.72
C THR A 93 -1.72 3.43 -6.30
N GLU A 94 -2.85 2.82 -5.99
CA GLU A 94 -3.02 2.14 -4.72
C GLU A 94 -2.25 0.82 -4.67
N LYS A 95 -1.89 0.44 -3.46
CA LYS A 95 -1.29 -0.86 -3.14
C LYS A 95 -2.38 -1.97 -3.09
N PRO A 96 -2.01 -3.24 -3.28
CA PRO A 96 -0.73 -3.74 -3.79
C PRO A 96 -0.64 -3.54 -5.31
N LEU A 97 0.57 -3.59 -5.86
CA LEU A 97 0.81 -3.36 -7.29
C LEU A 97 0.42 -4.53 -8.21
N GLY A 98 -0.35 -5.46 -7.69
CA GLY A 98 -0.78 -6.70 -8.32
C GLY A 98 -0.73 -7.87 -7.34
N ASN A 99 -1.01 -9.06 -7.83
CA ASN A 99 -0.96 -10.31 -7.06
C ASN A 99 0.14 -11.28 -7.53
N ASP A 100 1.01 -10.83 -8.43
CA ASP A 100 2.13 -11.58 -9.01
C ASP A 100 3.41 -10.71 -9.07
N ARG A 101 4.50 -11.26 -9.63
CA ARG A 101 5.75 -10.53 -9.86
C ARG A 101 5.88 -9.93 -11.25
N ALA A 102 5.17 -10.44 -12.25
CA ALA A 102 5.35 -10.06 -13.64
C ALA A 102 4.69 -8.72 -13.95
N THR A 103 3.46 -8.53 -13.48
CA THR A 103 2.66 -7.32 -13.69
C THR A 103 3.39 -6.06 -13.21
N PRO A 104 3.83 -5.93 -11.93
CA PRO A 104 4.50 -4.72 -11.48
C PRO A 104 5.87 -4.49 -12.14
N ARG A 105 6.61 -5.56 -12.52
CA ARG A 105 7.86 -5.41 -13.26
C ARG A 105 7.64 -4.87 -14.67
N ARG A 106 6.59 -5.33 -15.37
CA ARG A 106 6.19 -4.83 -16.71
C ARG A 106 5.83 -3.34 -16.65
N ILE A 107 5.02 -2.96 -15.68
CA ILE A 107 4.61 -1.56 -15.46
C ILE A 107 5.84 -0.70 -15.14
N LEU A 108 6.70 -1.13 -14.21
CA LEU A 108 7.94 -0.41 -13.85
C LEU A 108 8.84 -0.17 -15.05
N ALA A 109 9.02 -1.19 -15.91
CA ALA A 109 9.80 -1.04 -17.14
C ALA A 109 9.22 0.03 -18.09
N ALA A 110 7.89 0.12 -18.19
CA ALA A 110 7.21 1.13 -18.99
C ALA A 110 7.33 2.54 -18.39
N ILE A 111 7.20 2.67 -17.05
CA ILE A 111 7.42 3.93 -16.31
C ILE A 111 8.83 4.46 -16.57
N LYS A 112 9.84 3.60 -16.43
CA LYS A 112 11.26 3.97 -16.66
C LYS A 112 11.50 4.46 -18.07
N ARG A 113 10.97 3.78 -19.09
CA ARG A 113 11.10 4.21 -20.50
C ARG A 113 10.49 5.59 -20.75
N LYS A 114 9.36 5.89 -20.10
CA LYS A 114 8.65 7.17 -20.25
C LYS A 114 9.14 8.25 -19.28
N LYS A 115 10.00 7.90 -18.31
CA LYS A 115 10.45 8.76 -17.21
C LYS A 115 9.27 9.41 -16.48
N LEU A 116 8.20 8.62 -16.24
CA LEU A 116 6.94 9.13 -15.73
C LEU A 116 7.00 9.28 -14.21
N LEU A 117 6.47 10.39 -13.71
CA LEU A 117 6.31 10.63 -12.28
C LEU A 117 5.21 9.70 -11.75
N THR A 118 5.49 9.01 -10.64
CA THR A 118 4.58 8.07 -10.00
C THR A 118 4.70 8.07 -8.50
N ALA A 119 3.60 7.75 -7.80
CA ALA A 119 3.57 7.44 -6.37
C ALA A 119 2.66 6.24 -6.11
N VAL A 120 2.87 5.60 -4.94
CA VAL A 120 2.11 4.42 -4.51
C VAL A 120 1.61 4.61 -3.09
N GLY A 121 0.37 4.20 -2.80
CA GLY A 121 -0.39 4.39 -1.57
C GLY A 121 0.14 3.65 -0.33
N TYR A 122 1.43 3.77 -0.04
CA TYR A 122 2.00 3.35 1.24
C TYR A 122 2.00 4.52 2.24
N MET A 123 0.78 4.99 2.59
CA MET A 123 0.53 6.17 3.41
C MET A 123 1.26 6.17 4.76
N SER A 124 1.54 5.00 5.33
CA SER A 124 2.24 4.87 6.62
C SER A 124 3.60 5.57 6.64
N ARG A 125 4.29 5.65 5.51
CA ARG A 125 5.60 6.33 5.40
C ARG A 125 5.53 7.83 5.65
N TYR A 126 4.35 8.45 5.54
CA TYR A 126 4.15 9.90 5.72
C TYR A 126 3.80 10.27 7.16
N ARG A 127 3.62 9.30 8.07
CA ARG A 127 3.33 9.58 9.47
C ARG A 127 4.55 10.14 10.20
N ALA A 128 4.32 11.15 11.03
CA ALA A 128 5.36 11.76 11.88
C ALA A 128 5.95 10.74 12.88
N THR A 129 5.12 9.84 13.39
CA THR A 129 5.54 8.74 14.28
C THR A 129 6.51 7.80 13.59
N VAL A 130 6.31 7.47 12.31
CA VAL A 130 7.22 6.63 11.52
C VAL A 130 8.56 7.33 11.27
N GLU A 131 8.55 8.65 11.02
CA GLU A 131 9.79 9.42 10.88
C GLU A 131 10.57 9.47 12.22
N LYS A 132 9.88 9.62 13.35
CA LYS A 132 10.52 9.56 14.68
C LYS A 132 11.06 8.17 15.01
N ALA A 133 10.33 7.09 14.63
CA ALA A 133 10.84 5.72 14.73
C ALA A 133 12.13 5.55 13.93
N ARG A 134 12.19 6.04 12.69
CA ARG A 134 13.38 6.01 11.83
C ARG A 134 14.57 6.73 12.47
N GLN A 135 14.34 7.90 13.07
CA GLN A 135 15.37 8.66 13.80
C GLN A 135 15.87 7.89 15.04
N ALA A 136 14.97 7.27 15.81
CA ALA A 136 15.35 6.47 16.97
C ALA A 136 16.19 5.24 16.57
N LEU A 137 15.78 4.52 15.53
CA LEU A 137 16.50 3.36 15.00
C LEU A 137 17.88 3.71 14.44
N ALA A 138 18.06 4.91 13.90
CA ALA A 138 19.37 5.38 13.43
C ALA A 138 20.39 5.63 14.56
N GLN A 139 19.93 5.72 15.82
CA GLN A 139 20.79 5.97 16.99
C GLN A 139 21.16 4.69 17.75
N ASP A 140 20.65 3.53 17.32
CA ASP A 140 20.89 2.26 18.00
C ASP A 140 21.04 1.11 16.99
N GLN A 141 21.46 -0.06 17.44
CA GLN A 141 21.66 -1.22 16.58
C GLN A 141 20.46 -2.18 16.69
N PRO A 142 19.62 -2.32 15.64
CA PRO A 142 18.57 -3.32 15.60
C PRO A 142 19.12 -4.75 15.70
N VAL A 143 18.46 -5.60 16.50
CA VAL A 143 18.84 -6.99 16.74
C VAL A 143 17.78 -7.94 16.19
N LEU A 144 16.50 -7.63 16.44
CA LEU A 144 15.34 -8.44 16.07
C LEU A 144 14.16 -7.53 15.83
N ALA A 145 13.31 -7.89 14.87
CA ALA A 145 12.01 -7.23 14.70
C ALA A 145 10.87 -8.26 14.65
N ARG A 146 9.68 -7.82 15.06
CA ARG A 146 8.46 -8.59 14.92
C ARG A 146 7.26 -7.67 14.70
N GLY A 147 6.19 -8.20 14.11
CA GLY A 147 4.98 -7.42 13.90
C GLY A 147 3.92 -8.17 13.13
N GLY A 148 3.07 -7.42 12.45
CA GLY A 148 2.08 -8.01 11.56
C GLY A 148 0.77 -7.26 11.50
N TRP A 149 -0.21 -7.97 10.93
CA TRP A 149 -1.60 -7.53 10.83
C TRP A 149 -2.52 -8.71 11.19
N ILE A 150 -3.16 -8.62 12.32
CA ILE A 150 -4.10 -9.64 12.82
C ILE A 150 -5.47 -8.99 12.98
N GLY A 151 -6.48 -9.53 12.31
CA GLY A 151 -7.83 -8.98 12.34
C GLY A 151 -8.86 -9.84 11.62
N GLY A 152 -10.01 -9.24 11.34
CA GLY A 152 -11.08 -9.87 10.58
C GLY A 152 -10.90 -9.76 9.07
N MET A 153 -11.63 -10.60 8.35
CA MET A 153 -11.65 -10.63 6.88
C MET A 153 -12.39 -9.41 6.32
N PRO A 154 -11.84 -8.72 5.30
CA PRO A 154 -12.57 -7.70 4.57
C PRO A 154 -13.83 -8.24 3.89
N GLY A 155 -14.93 -7.46 3.95
CA GLY A 155 -16.23 -7.87 3.44
C GLY A 155 -16.40 -7.90 1.92
N VAL A 156 -15.36 -7.55 1.14
CA VAL A 156 -15.43 -7.48 -0.32
C VAL A 156 -15.18 -8.84 -0.97
N PHE A 157 -16.00 -9.20 -1.96
CA PHE A 157 -16.01 -10.53 -2.58
C PHE A 157 -14.65 -10.94 -3.16
N TRP A 158 -13.96 -10.06 -3.86
CA TRP A 158 -12.68 -10.37 -4.50
C TRP A 158 -11.57 -10.68 -3.48
N TRP A 159 -11.64 -10.10 -2.28
CA TRP A 159 -10.62 -10.27 -1.26
C TRP A 159 -10.49 -11.71 -0.78
N ARG A 160 -11.62 -12.42 -0.62
CA ARG A 160 -11.67 -13.81 -0.13
C ARG A 160 -11.08 -14.83 -1.10
N GLN A 161 -10.79 -14.44 -2.34
CA GLN A 161 -10.17 -15.29 -3.35
C GLN A 161 -8.69 -14.95 -3.52
N LYS A 162 -7.79 -15.88 -3.13
CA LYS A 162 -6.32 -15.67 -3.22
C LYS A 162 -5.87 -15.28 -4.63
N LYS A 163 -6.49 -15.87 -5.68
CA LYS A 163 -6.19 -15.53 -7.08
C LYS A 163 -6.53 -14.08 -7.47
N MET A 164 -7.41 -13.40 -6.71
CA MET A 164 -7.80 -12.02 -6.97
C MET A 164 -7.08 -11.04 -6.05
N SER A 165 -6.96 -11.37 -4.77
CA SER A 165 -6.36 -10.51 -3.75
C SER A 165 -4.85 -10.69 -3.58
N GLY A 166 -4.32 -11.86 -3.93
CA GLY A 166 -2.98 -12.30 -3.53
C GLY A 166 -2.90 -12.79 -2.07
N GLY A 167 -4.01 -12.75 -1.32
CA GLY A 167 -4.06 -13.12 0.09
C GLY A 167 -3.66 -11.99 1.03
N GLN A 168 -3.75 -12.24 2.34
CA GLN A 168 -3.59 -11.20 3.35
C GLN A 168 -2.19 -10.58 3.38
N MET A 169 -1.13 -11.37 3.17
CA MET A 169 0.24 -10.84 3.14
C MET A 169 0.45 -9.83 2.01
N VAL A 170 -0.20 -10.06 0.86
CA VAL A 170 -0.11 -9.17 -0.31
C VAL A 170 -1.02 -7.95 -0.15
N GLU A 171 -2.24 -8.12 0.39
CA GLU A 171 -3.24 -7.05 0.34
C GLU A 171 -3.26 -6.18 1.61
N GLN A 172 -3.24 -6.77 2.82
CA GLN A 172 -3.29 -6.01 4.07
C GLN A 172 -1.91 -5.90 4.74
N THR A 173 -1.27 -7.02 5.03
CA THR A 173 0.02 -7.03 5.75
C THR A 173 1.14 -6.41 4.92
N THR A 174 0.92 -6.18 3.61
CA THR A 174 1.85 -5.43 2.75
C THR A 174 2.27 -4.09 3.35
N HIS A 175 1.38 -3.41 4.10
CA HIS A 175 1.74 -2.18 4.82
C HIS A 175 2.82 -2.40 5.87
N THR A 176 2.79 -3.54 6.58
CA THR A 176 3.80 -3.88 7.59
C THR A 176 5.07 -4.39 6.94
N PHE A 177 4.99 -5.16 5.85
CA PHE A 177 6.16 -5.52 5.03
C PHE A 177 6.86 -4.28 4.48
N ASP A 178 6.10 -3.32 3.97
CA ASP A 178 6.61 -2.06 3.46
C ASP A 178 7.28 -1.24 4.57
N LEU A 179 6.63 -1.13 5.72
CA LEU A 179 7.15 -0.40 6.88
C LEU A 179 8.45 -1.03 7.40
N ALA A 180 8.50 -2.37 7.51
CA ALA A 180 9.70 -3.09 7.89
C ALA A 180 10.85 -2.84 6.90
N ARG A 181 10.56 -2.90 5.59
CA ARG A 181 11.54 -2.61 4.54
C ARG A 181 12.00 -1.14 4.57
N TYR A 182 11.07 -0.20 4.78
CA TYR A 182 11.37 1.24 4.86
C TYR A 182 12.26 1.60 6.05
N LEU A 183 12.07 0.94 7.19
CA LEU A 183 12.79 1.22 8.44
C LEU A 183 14.08 0.41 8.60
N LEU A 184 14.12 -0.83 8.09
CA LEU A 184 15.18 -1.81 8.40
C LEU A 184 16.04 -2.18 7.18
N GLY A 185 15.68 -1.71 5.98
CA GLY A 185 16.43 -1.93 4.75
C GLY A 185 15.88 -3.04 3.86
N GLU A 186 16.67 -3.49 2.89
CA GLU A 186 16.21 -4.44 1.86
C GLU A 186 16.19 -5.89 2.38
N VAL A 187 15.14 -6.62 2.00
CA VAL A 187 14.94 -8.03 2.34
C VAL A 187 15.76 -8.91 1.40
N LYS A 188 16.56 -9.82 1.96
CA LYS A 188 17.38 -10.78 1.23
C LYS A 188 16.64 -12.07 0.90
N SER A 189 15.84 -12.57 1.85
CA SER A 189 15.03 -13.80 1.71
C SER A 189 13.88 -13.83 2.68
N VAL A 190 12.84 -14.58 2.33
CA VAL A 190 11.68 -14.86 3.18
C VAL A 190 11.45 -16.35 3.31
N TYR A 191 10.97 -16.81 4.47
CA TYR A 191 10.43 -18.14 4.68
C TYR A 191 9.09 -18.01 5.40
N CYS A 192 8.03 -18.58 4.81
CA CYS A 192 6.68 -18.38 5.31
C CYS A 192 5.93 -19.71 5.42
N VAL A 193 5.09 -19.80 6.43
CA VAL A 193 4.14 -20.88 6.65
C VAL A 193 2.73 -20.32 6.71
N GLY A 194 1.77 -21.04 6.15
CA GLY A 194 0.36 -20.64 6.14
C GLY A 194 -0.53 -21.76 6.68
N ARG A 195 -1.66 -21.36 7.29
CA ARG A 195 -2.72 -22.25 7.75
C ARG A 195 -4.01 -21.94 7.05
N LYS A 196 -4.77 -22.98 6.69
CA LYS A 196 -6.14 -22.93 6.15
C LYS A 196 -7.07 -23.85 6.94
N GLY A 197 -8.38 -23.65 6.76
CA GLY A 197 -9.42 -24.53 7.29
C GLY A 197 -10.02 -24.10 8.62
N VAL A 198 -9.78 -22.85 9.06
CA VAL A 198 -10.50 -22.22 10.18
C VAL A 198 -11.77 -21.55 9.70
N ILE A 199 -11.68 -20.77 8.59
CA ILE A 199 -12.84 -20.16 7.93
C ILE A 199 -13.42 -21.18 6.95
N THR A 200 -14.58 -21.75 7.29
CA THR A 200 -15.27 -22.79 6.50
C THR A 200 -16.68 -22.40 6.06
N ASP A 201 -17.19 -21.30 6.57
CA ASP A 201 -18.53 -20.78 6.38
C ASP A 201 -18.63 -19.63 5.36
N VAL A 202 -17.50 -19.31 4.70
CA VAL A 202 -17.41 -18.26 3.69
C VAL A 202 -17.26 -18.86 2.29
N GLU A 203 -18.23 -18.59 1.44
CA GLU A 203 -18.25 -19.07 0.06
C GLU A 203 -17.06 -18.56 -0.75
N ASN A 204 -16.45 -19.44 -1.57
CA ASN A 204 -15.29 -19.15 -2.44
C ASN A 204 -14.04 -18.63 -1.68
N TYR A 205 -13.92 -18.93 -0.39
CA TYR A 205 -12.75 -18.56 0.40
C TYR A 205 -11.55 -19.46 0.06
N SER A 206 -10.39 -18.85 -0.22
CA SER A 206 -9.17 -19.58 -0.59
C SER A 206 -7.88 -18.94 -0.06
N VAL A 207 -8.01 -17.89 0.74
CA VAL A 207 -6.90 -17.20 1.41
C VAL A 207 -6.43 -18.04 2.62
N GLU A 208 -5.20 -17.87 3.06
CA GLU A 208 -4.73 -18.43 4.34
C GLU A 208 -5.45 -17.72 5.50
N ASP A 209 -5.98 -18.50 6.46
CA ASP A 209 -6.59 -17.97 7.70
C ASP A 209 -5.56 -17.25 8.57
N ALA A 210 -4.34 -17.78 8.56
CA ALA A 210 -3.19 -17.20 9.23
C ALA A 210 -1.90 -17.57 8.52
N SER A 211 -0.88 -16.74 8.65
CA SER A 211 0.46 -17.02 8.18
C SER A 211 1.52 -16.34 9.03
N ILE A 212 2.71 -16.93 9.08
CA ILE A 212 3.90 -16.36 9.70
C ILE A 212 4.99 -16.32 8.63
N CYS A 213 5.64 -15.16 8.50
CA CYS A 213 6.73 -14.95 7.57
C CYS A 213 7.97 -14.47 8.30
N THR A 214 9.06 -15.22 8.21
CA THR A 214 10.39 -14.80 8.66
C THR A 214 11.13 -14.16 7.49
N MET A 215 11.61 -12.94 7.68
CA MET A 215 12.44 -12.21 6.73
C MET A 215 13.88 -12.13 7.24
N THR A 216 14.85 -12.35 6.35
CA THR A 216 16.25 -12.01 6.57
C THR A 216 16.58 -10.80 5.71
N PHE A 217 17.08 -9.74 6.33
CA PHE A 217 17.51 -8.50 5.64
C PHE A 217 18.93 -8.60 5.10
N ALA A 218 19.31 -7.71 4.21
CA ALA A 218 20.66 -7.63 3.68
C ALA A 218 21.69 -7.34 4.77
N SER A 219 21.30 -6.65 5.85
CA SER A 219 22.13 -6.39 7.06
C SER A 219 22.36 -7.62 7.93
N GLY A 220 21.62 -8.73 7.70
CA GLY A 220 21.58 -9.90 8.58
C GLY A 220 20.51 -9.82 9.66
N LEU A 221 19.81 -8.70 9.82
CA LEU A 221 18.68 -8.58 10.74
C LEU A 221 17.60 -9.59 10.36
N ILE A 222 16.91 -10.14 11.36
CA ILE A 222 15.75 -11.01 11.19
C ILE A 222 14.48 -10.32 11.67
N CYS A 223 13.38 -10.53 10.95
CA CYS A 223 12.06 -10.01 11.32
C CYS A 223 11.00 -11.10 11.10
N GLU A 224 10.09 -11.22 12.04
CA GLU A 224 8.91 -12.07 11.92
C GLU A 224 7.67 -11.17 11.70
N LEU A 225 6.83 -11.51 10.71
CA LEU A 225 5.53 -10.89 10.53
C LEU A 225 4.42 -11.94 10.54
N SER A 226 3.48 -11.77 11.46
CA SER A 226 2.25 -12.57 11.55
C SER A 226 1.10 -11.91 10.80
N SER A 227 0.31 -12.70 10.11
CA SER A 227 -0.89 -12.25 9.39
C SER A 227 -2.05 -13.19 9.73
N SER A 228 -3.23 -12.63 10.06
CA SER A 228 -4.46 -13.40 10.17
C SER A 228 -5.68 -12.55 9.83
N CYS A 229 -6.59 -13.13 9.07
CA CYS A 229 -7.90 -12.55 8.77
C CYS A 229 -9.06 -13.31 9.47
N ALA A 230 -8.73 -14.28 10.31
CA ALA A 230 -9.68 -15.16 11.00
C ALA A 230 -9.90 -14.77 12.47
N VAL A 231 -9.43 -13.58 12.89
CA VAL A 231 -9.47 -13.14 14.29
C VAL A 231 -10.37 -11.92 14.42
N ASN A 232 -11.49 -12.07 15.12
CA ASN A 232 -12.48 -11.00 15.31
C ASN A 232 -12.38 -10.31 16.69
N CYS A 233 -11.45 -10.74 17.54
CA CYS A 233 -11.23 -10.15 18.86
C CYS A 233 -9.74 -10.09 19.16
N GLY A 234 -9.27 -8.93 19.60
CA GLY A 234 -7.84 -8.69 19.79
C GLY A 234 -7.09 -8.47 18.47
N GLY A 235 -5.78 -8.56 18.49
CA GLY A 235 -4.94 -8.35 17.30
C GLY A 235 -4.60 -6.88 17.05
N GLY A 236 -4.54 -6.50 15.77
CA GLY A 236 -4.20 -5.15 15.32
C GLY A 236 -2.99 -5.12 14.39
N VAL A 237 -2.49 -3.92 14.14
CA VAL A 237 -1.31 -3.66 13.30
C VAL A 237 -0.15 -3.26 14.18
N SER A 238 1.03 -3.84 13.98
CA SER A 238 2.23 -3.44 14.72
C SER A 238 3.52 -3.78 13.98
N LEU A 239 4.56 -3.02 14.32
CA LEU A 239 5.96 -3.36 14.03
C LEU A 239 6.78 -2.96 15.25
N GLU A 240 7.50 -3.89 15.83
CA GLU A 240 8.33 -3.74 17.02
C GLU A 240 9.76 -4.13 16.69
N VAL A 241 10.71 -3.26 17.01
CA VAL A 241 12.14 -3.46 16.75
C VAL A 241 12.88 -3.41 18.07
N PHE A 242 13.56 -4.51 18.39
CA PHE A 242 14.43 -4.64 19.55
C PHE A 242 15.85 -4.27 19.14
N CYS A 243 16.38 -3.24 19.78
CA CYS A 243 17.75 -2.78 19.60
C CYS A 243 18.61 -3.13 20.80
N ARG A 244 19.92 -2.89 20.73
CA ARG A 244 20.82 -3.20 21.85
C ARG A 244 20.52 -2.42 23.13
N LYS A 245 20.01 -1.19 23.01
CA LYS A 245 19.80 -0.27 24.15
C LYS A 245 18.37 0.27 24.22
N SER A 246 17.52 -0.06 23.25
CA SER A 246 16.17 0.45 23.16
C SER A 246 15.22 -0.53 22.47
N ARG A 247 13.93 -0.28 22.63
CA ARG A 247 12.86 -0.90 21.86
C ARG A 247 12.04 0.18 21.18
N VAL A 248 11.79 0.04 19.89
CA VAL A 248 10.96 0.94 19.09
C VAL A 248 9.73 0.18 18.64
N LYS A 249 8.54 0.63 19.00
CA LYS A 249 7.27 -0.02 18.65
C LYS A 249 6.32 0.96 18.00
N LEU A 250 5.84 0.59 16.82
CA LEU A 250 4.73 1.24 16.12
C LEU A 250 3.51 0.31 16.23
N HIS A 251 2.36 0.83 16.64
CA HIS A 251 1.17 0.00 16.86
C HIS A 251 -0.15 0.74 16.60
N GLY A 252 -1.19 -0.07 16.35
CA GLY A 252 -2.52 0.42 16.00
C GLY A 252 -2.60 0.94 14.57
N TRP A 253 -3.81 1.24 14.09
CA TRP A 253 -4.03 1.75 12.74
C TRP A 253 -3.27 3.06 12.47
N ASN A 254 -3.21 3.93 13.48
CA ASN A 254 -2.53 5.22 13.37
C ASN A 254 -1.02 5.14 13.62
N LEU A 255 -0.47 3.94 13.89
CA LEU A 255 0.95 3.71 14.17
C LEU A 255 1.48 4.63 15.29
N SER A 256 0.80 4.62 16.44
CA SER A 256 1.36 5.27 17.64
C SER A 256 2.75 4.70 17.94
N LEU A 257 3.67 5.57 18.30
CA LEU A 257 5.06 5.23 18.57
C LEU A 257 5.31 5.09 20.08
N GLU A 258 6.03 4.04 20.45
CA GLU A 258 6.64 3.88 21.77
C GLU A 258 8.13 3.62 21.59
N VAL A 259 8.96 4.43 22.27
CA VAL A 259 10.41 4.21 22.36
C VAL A 259 10.75 3.98 23.82
N GLU A 260 11.20 2.77 24.14
CA GLU A 260 11.60 2.35 25.47
C GLU A 260 13.12 2.25 25.56
N LYS A 261 13.69 2.83 26.62
CA LYS A 261 15.09 2.71 27.03
C LYS A 261 15.14 2.35 28.52
N PRO A 262 16.26 1.87 29.06
CA PRO A 262 16.36 1.56 30.49
C PRO A 262 15.92 2.76 31.37
N GLY A 263 14.82 2.58 32.12
CA GLY A 263 14.26 3.59 33.03
C GLY A 263 13.43 4.68 32.34
N GLU A 264 13.18 4.63 31.04
CA GLU A 264 12.51 5.68 30.28
C GLU A 264 11.61 5.12 29.17
N VAL A 265 10.39 5.65 29.05
CA VAL A 265 9.45 5.33 27.97
C VAL A 265 8.91 6.62 27.37
N HIS A 266 9.12 6.83 26.08
CA HIS A 266 8.55 7.93 25.31
C HIS A 266 7.43 7.40 24.41
N GLN A 267 6.26 8.04 24.49
CA GLN A 267 5.12 7.71 23.65
C GLN A 267 4.72 8.93 22.81
N MET A 268 4.34 8.66 21.56
CA MET A 268 3.84 9.66 20.64
C MET A 268 2.66 9.08 19.85
N ASN A 269 1.52 9.75 19.90
CA ASN A 269 0.40 9.44 19.03
C ASN A 269 0.56 10.13 17.67
N SER A 270 0.02 9.53 16.64
CA SER A 270 -0.09 10.13 15.31
C SER A 270 -0.96 11.39 15.41
N SER A 271 -0.47 12.49 14.87
CA SER A 271 -1.14 13.80 14.93
C SER A 271 -1.84 14.18 13.61
N GLU A 272 -1.64 13.40 12.56
CA GLU A 272 -2.26 13.66 11.28
C GLU A 272 -3.76 13.36 11.34
N PRO A 273 -4.64 14.34 11.08
CA PRO A 273 -6.09 14.14 11.13
C PRO A 273 -6.57 13.18 10.01
N ASN A 274 -5.93 13.24 8.85
CA ASN A 274 -6.18 12.36 7.71
C ASN A 274 -4.87 12.09 6.97
N ILE A 275 -4.37 10.86 7.07
CA ILE A 275 -3.10 10.48 6.43
C ILE A 275 -3.18 10.47 4.91
N PHE A 276 -4.35 10.18 4.33
CA PHE A 276 -4.57 10.25 2.89
C PHE A 276 -4.44 11.69 2.39
N GLU A 277 -4.92 12.68 3.15
CA GLU A 277 -4.74 14.09 2.77
C GLU A 277 -3.26 14.49 2.74
N VAL A 278 -2.45 14.02 3.68
CA VAL A 278 -0.99 14.28 3.68
C VAL A 278 -0.33 13.69 2.45
N GLU A 279 -0.62 12.44 2.14
CA GLU A 279 -0.05 11.73 0.98
C GLU A 279 -0.49 12.37 -0.34
N ASP A 280 -1.79 12.62 -0.50
CA ASP A 280 -2.38 13.22 -1.70
C ASP A 280 -1.86 14.65 -1.95
N ARG A 281 -1.71 15.45 -0.91
CA ARG A 281 -1.12 16.79 -1.01
C ARG A 281 0.32 16.74 -1.53
N ILE A 282 1.15 15.85 -1.00
CA ILE A 282 2.52 15.65 -1.46
C ILE A 282 2.55 15.18 -2.91
N TRP A 283 1.63 14.27 -3.29
CA TRP A 283 1.50 13.84 -4.67
C TRP A 283 1.14 15.00 -5.61
N LEU A 284 0.12 15.79 -5.27
CA LEU A 284 -0.30 16.92 -6.11
C LEU A 284 0.77 18.01 -6.19
N GLU A 285 1.51 18.29 -5.11
CA GLU A 285 2.67 19.19 -5.13
C GLU A 285 3.74 18.69 -6.11
N ALA A 286 4.01 17.39 -6.11
CA ALA A 286 4.97 16.79 -7.04
C ALA A 286 4.50 16.88 -8.50
N VAL A 287 3.21 16.65 -8.78
CA VAL A 287 2.61 16.83 -10.12
C VAL A 287 2.72 18.27 -10.58
N ALA A 288 2.41 19.23 -9.70
CA ALA A 288 2.43 20.66 -10.05
C ALA A 288 3.84 21.20 -10.33
N SER A 289 4.82 20.73 -9.57
CA SER A 289 6.22 21.21 -9.64
C SER A 289 7.12 20.37 -10.54
N GLY A 290 6.73 19.14 -10.87
CA GLY A 290 7.61 18.14 -11.49
C GLY A 290 8.69 17.58 -10.55
N ASN A 291 8.68 17.92 -9.25
CA ASN A 291 9.71 17.53 -8.29
C ASN A 291 9.25 16.37 -7.37
N PRO A 292 9.83 15.15 -7.51
CA PRO A 292 9.46 13.98 -6.74
C PRO A 292 10.10 13.90 -5.34
N SER A 293 10.90 14.86 -4.92
CA SER A 293 11.78 14.75 -3.74
C SER A 293 11.05 14.45 -2.42
N LYS A 294 9.77 14.83 -2.30
CA LYS A 294 8.93 14.55 -1.14
C LYS A 294 8.17 13.22 -1.22
N ILE A 295 8.16 12.57 -2.38
CA ILE A 295 7.49 11.27 -2.56
C ILE A 295 8.29 10.20 -1.82
N LYS A 296 7.71 9.61 -0.78
CA LYS A 296 8.37 8.57 0.03
C LYS A 296 8.16 7.15 -0.53
N SER A 297 7.22 6.96 -1.44
CA SER A 297 6.91 5.68 -2.08
C SER A 297 6.70 5.87 -3.57
N THR A 298 7.78 5.76 -4.36
CA THR A 298 7.71 5.72 -5.83
C THR A 298 7.29 4.33 -6.28
N TYR A 299 6.82 4.18 -7.53
CA TYR A 299 6.50 2.86 -8.09
C TYR A 299 7.70 1.91 -8.06
N GLU A 300 8.90 2.40 -8.32
CA GLU A 300 10.14 1.60 -8.27
C GLU A 300 10.41 1.05 -6.87
N ASP A 301 10.27 1.88 -5.84
CA ASP A 301 10.49 1.44 -4.46
C ASP A 301 9.38 0.51 -3.98
N ALA A 302 8.12 0.84 -4.25
CA ALA A 302 6.96 0.00 -3.92
C ALA A 302 7.00 -1.38 -4.63
N CYS A 303 7.53 -1.44 -5.85
CA CYS A 303 7.74 -2.70 -6.56
C CYS A 303 8.63 -3.67 -5.77
N LYS A 304 9.60 -3.19 -5.00
CA LYS A 304 10.42 -4.05 -4.13
C LYS A 304 9.59 -4.63 -2.99
N THR A 305 8.67 -3.87 -2.39
CA THR A 305 7.73 -4.42 -1.38
C THR A 305 6.84 -5.49 -2.02
N GLN A 306 6.33 -5.25 -3.22
CA GLN A 306 5.54 -6.24 -3.95
C GLN A 306 6.33 -7.54 -4.23
N MET A 307 7.63 -7.44 -4.55
CA MET A 307 8.48 -8.63 -4.72
C MET A 307 8.62 -9.42 -3.41
N VAL A 308 8.70 -8.76 -2.25
CA VAL A 308 8.78 -9.42 -0.95
C VAL A 308 7.47 -10.16 -0.63
N THR A 309 6.32 -9.53 -0.81
CA THR A 309 5.01 -10.16 -0.51
C THR A 309 4.67 -11.27 -1.48
N ALA A 310 5.04 -11.16 -2.76
CA ALA A 310 4.92 -12.26 -3.73
C ALA A 310 5.85 -13.44 -3.36
N ALA A 311 7.09 -13.16 -2.95
CA ALA A 311 8.02 -14.18 -2.46
C ALA A 311 7.49 -14.89 -1.21
N ALA A 312 6.78 -14.17 -0.33
CA ALA A 312 6.15 -14.75 0.85
C ALA A 312 5.07 -15.79 0.47
N ASN A 313 4.22 -15.49 -0.53
CA ASN A 313 3.27 -16.46 -1.07
C ASN A 313 3.96 -17.67 -1.70
N GLU A 314 4.97 -17.45 -2.54
CA GLU A 314 5.75 -18.53 -3.15
C GLU A 314 6.44 -19.42 -2.11
N SER A 315 6.85 -18.83 -0.96
CA SER A 315 7.42 -19.58 0.14
C SER A 315 6.40 -20.47 0.84
N ILE A 316 5.16 -20.00 1.04
CA ILE A 316 4.06 -20.84 1.56
C ILE A 316 3.80 -22.02 0.61
N ASP A 317 3.68 -21.74 -0.69
CA ASP A 317 3.31 -22.75 -1.69
C ASP A 317 4.42 -23.79 -1.90
N SER A 318 5.70 -23.39 -1.81
CA SER A 318 6.86 -24.27 -2.00
C SER A 318 7.40 -24.93 -0.75
N GLY A 319 7.07 -24.38 0.45
CA GLY A 319 7.69 -24.81 1.73
C GLY A 319 9.18 -24.48 1.84
N LYS A 320 9.71 -23.55 1.05
CA LYS A 320 11.14 -23.21 0.97
C LYS A 320 11.39 -21.72 1.13
N PRO A 321 12.60 -21.32 1.58
CA PRO A 321 13.01 -19.93 1.51
C PRO A 321 13.04 -19.41 0.06
N VAL A 322 12.53 -18.19 -0.16
CA VAL A 322 12.45 -17.54 -1.47
C VAL A 322 13.12 -16.17 -1.42
N LYS A 323 13.82 -15.79 -2.49
CA LYS A 323 14.37 -14.44 -2.67
C LYS A 323 13.33 -13.53 -3.37
N PRO A 324 13.16 -12.29 -2.89
CA PRO A 324 12.31 -11.30 -3.53
C PRO A 324 12.67 -10.97 -4.98
#